data_cc7b2749ed0aa08b15077b1b2c5d14bf
#
_entry.id   cc7b2749ed0aa08b15077b1b2c5d14bf
#
_cell.length_a   1.000
_cell.length_b   1.000
_cell.length_c   1.000
_cell.angle_alpha   90.00
_cell.angle_beta   90.00
_cell.angle_gamma   90.00
#
_symmetry.space_group_name_H-M   'P 1'
#
loop_
_entity.id
_entity.type
_entity.pdbx_description
1 polymer ?
#
loop_
_entity_poly.entity_id
_entity_poly.type
_entity_poly.pdbx_seq_one_letter_code
_entity_poly.pdbx_strand_id
1 'polypeptide(L)'
;MTALVEALRPLVDSRLVPGLVAAVGRGNELDVVVLGDRAVGGRPMTHDALFRIASLTKPMVAASALTLVADGTLQLDQPVGELLPELAAPVVVRSITGPVDDTVPSRQPITLRHLLTSTNGHGFPSDFSAPVAQLLVERLLQGPPQPQRVPPPDEWMAILGGI
;
A
#
# COMPACT_ATOMS: atom_id res chain seq x y z
N MET A 1 12.15 -24.38 14.58
CA MET A 1 10.75 -24.33 15.09
C MET A 1 10.69 -24.01 16.59
N THR A 2 11.39 -24.72 17.48
CA THR A 2 11.32 -24.49 18.94
C THR A 2 11.67 -23.04 19.36
N ALA A 3 12.78 -22.49 18.86
CA ALA A 3 13.22 -21.13 19.19
C ALA A 3 12.20 -20.04 18.75
N LEU A 4 11.55 -20.21 17.60
CA LEU A 4 10.54 -19.27 17.12
C LEU A 4 9.28 -19.32 18.01
N VAL A 5 8.87 -20.51 18.44
CA VAL A 5 7.74 -20.68 19.38
C VAL A 5 8.07 -20.04 20.73
N GLU A 6 9.28 -20.30 21.28
CA GLU A 6 9.72 -19.73 22.55
C GLU A 6 9.76 -18.20 22.52
N ALA A 7 10.22 -17.62 21.41
CA ALA A 7 10.28 -16.16 21.24
C ALA A 7 8.89 -15.51 21.13
N LEU A 8 7.92 -16.16 20.47
CA LEU A 8 6.63 -15.56 20.14
C LEU A 8 5.52 -15.90 21.14
N ARG A 9 5.60 -17.04 21.83
CA ARG A 9 4.59 -17.48 22.80
C ARG A 9 4.28 -16.45 23.89
N PRO A 10 5.25 -15.74 24.49
CA PRO A 10 4.98 -14.72 25.50
C PRO A 10 4.06 -13.58 25.02
N LEU A 11 4.05 -13.26 23.71
CA LEU A 11 3.19 -12.23 23.15
C LEU A 11 1.70 -12.63 23.20
N VAL A 12 1.42 -13.91 23.01
CA VAL A 12 0.07 -14.47 23.09
C VAL A 12 -0.34 -14.70 24.55
N ASP A 13 0.56 -15.28 25.36
CA ASP A 13 0.30 -15.58 26.76
C ASP A 13 0.03 -14.30 27.59
N SER A 14 0.73 -13.21 27.26
CA SER A 14 0.49 -11.88 27.87
C SER A 14 -0.73 -11.15 27.29
N ARG A 15 -1.41 -11.73 26.31
CA ARG A 15 -2.54 -11.12 25.57
C ARG A 15 -2.19 -9.81 24.86
N LEU A 16 -0.94 -9.59 24.52
CA LEU A 16 -0.53 -8.47 23.67
C LEU A 16 -1.14 -8.59 22.27
N VAL A 17 -1.22 -9.82 21.76
CA VAL A 17 -1.98 -10.18 20.57
C VAL A 17 -2.86 -11.41 20.87
N PRO A 18 -4.06 -11.51 20.28
CA PRO A 18 -4.93 -12.69 20.49
C PRO A 18 -4.32 -13.99 19.93
N GLY A 19 -3.59 -13.86 18.84
CA GLY A 19 -2.88 -14.96 18.19
C GLY A 19 -2.05 -14.44 17.02
N LEU A 20 -1.23 -15.31 16.45
CA LEU A 20 -0.34 -14.99 15.35
C LEU A 20 -0.05 -16.20 14.46
N VAL A 21 0.35 -15.89 13.24
CA VAL A 21 1.03 -16.83 12.33
C VAL A 21 2.37 -16.21 11.98
N ALA A 22 3.45 -16.96 12.17
CA ALA A 22 4.79 -16.52 11.81
C ALA A 22 5.46 -17.57 10.93
N ALA A 23 6.28 -17.13 9.99
CA ALA A 23 7.03 -18.02 9.11
C ALA A 23 8.48 -17.53 9.00
N VAL A 24 9.42 -18.49 9.01
CA VAL A 24 10.83 -18.22 8.74
C VAL A 24 11.29 -19.17 7.65
N GLY A 25 11.80 -18.59 6.55
CA GLY A 25 12.33 -19.35 5.42
C GLY A 25 13.87 -19.34 5.40
N ARG A 26 14.48 -20.48 5.06
CA ARG A 26 15.91 -20.59 4.76
C ARG A 26 16.10 -21.52 3.57
N GLY A 27 16.46 -20.97 2.44
CA GLY A 27 16.51 -21.73 1.18
C GLY A 27 15.11 -22.24 0.83
N ASN A 28 14.97 -23.54 0.70
CA ASN A 28 13.69 -24.22 0.40
C ASN A 28 12.93 -24.69 1.64
N GLU A 29 13.47 -24.44 2.83
CA GLU A 29 12.81 -24.81 4.08
C GLU A 29 11.99 -23.65 4.61
N LEU A 30 10.78 -23.95 5.11
CA LEU A 30 9.86 -23.00 5.70
C LEU A 30 9.35 -23.53 7.04
N ASP A 31 9.72 -22.87 8.12
CA ASP A 31 9.15 -23.11 9.46
C ASP A 31 7.95 -22.19 9.65
N VAL A 32 6.77 -22.77 9.93
CA VAL A 32 5.55 -22.01 10.22
C VAL A 32 5.12 -22.29 11.66
N VAL A 33 4.83 -21.22 12.40
CA VAL A 33 4.34 -21.26 13.77
C VAL A 33 2.96 -20.60 13.82
N VAL A 34 2.03 -21.27 14.48
CA VAL A 34 0.65 -20.80 14.69
C VAL A 34 0.37 -20.82 16.18
N LEU A 35 0.00 -19.69 16.78
CA LEU A 35 -0.28 -19.56 18.21
C LEU A 35 -1.56 -18.78 18.47
N GLY A 36 -2.27 -19.15 19.55
CA GLY A 36 -3.43 -18.41 20.05
C GLY A 36 -4.69 -18.52 19.20
N ASP A 37 -5.50 -17.47 19.24
CA ASP A 37 -6.82 -17.41 18.64
C ASP A 37 -6.89 -16.34 17.54
N ARG A 38 -7.88 -16.42 16.65
CA ARG A 38 -8.13 -15.42 15.58
C ARG A 38 -8.61 -14.06 16.12
N ALA A 39 -9.19 -14.07 17.31
CA ALA A 39 -9.63 -12.90 18.08
C ALA A 39 -9.66 -13.28 19.55
N VAL A 40 -9.74 -12.30 20.44
CA VAL A 40 -9.88 -12.55 21.88
C VAL A 40 -11.12 -13.39 22.15
N GLY A 41 -10.95 -14.60 22.72
CA GLY A 41 -12.02 -15.55 22.95
C GLY A 41 -12.65 -16.15 21.68
N GLY A 42 -11.96 -16.03 20.56
CA GLY A 42 -12.38 -16.52 19.26
C GLY A 42 -12.00 -17.98 18.98
N ARG A 43 -12.15 -18.37 17.72
CA ARG A 43 -11.69 -19.68 17.26
C ARG A 43 -10.16 -19.75 17.26
N PRO A 44 -9.53 -20.92 17.43
CA PRO A 44 -8.10 -21.10 17.32
C PRO A 44 -7.54 -20.51 16.01
N MET A 45 -6.36 -19.95 16.08
CA MET A 45 -5.59 -19.51 14.91
C MET A 45 -5.23 -20.71 14.05
N THR A 46 -5.20 -20.54 12.76
CA THR A 46 -4.78 -21.57 11.80
C THR A 46 -3.82 -20.98 10.77
N HIS A 47 -3.00 -21.81 10.13
CA HIS A 47 -2.02 -21.37 9.14
C HIS A 47 -2.64 -20.75 7.88
N ASP A 48 -3.91 -21.08 7.59
CA ASP A 48 -4.69 -20.56 6.47
C ASP A 48 -5.58 -19.35 6.86
N ALA A 49 -5.34 -18.75 8.02
CA ALA A 49 -6.07 -17.57 8.44
C ALA A 49 -5.78 -16.39 7.50
N LEU A 50 -6.84 -15.69 7.08
CA LEU A 50 -6.73 -14.53 6.22
C LEU A 50 -6.44 -13.28 7.04
N PHE A 51 -5.40 -12.55 6.64
CA PHE A 51 -4.99 -11.29 7.24
C PHE A 51 -5.14 -10.14 6.25
N ARG A 52 -5.53 -8.98 6.75
CA ARG A 52 -5.45 -7.73 5.99
C ARG A 52 -4.02 -7.25 6.03
N ILE A 53 -3.31 -7.36 4.92
CA ILE A 53 -1.87 -7.09 4.84
C ILE A 53 -1.53 -5.63 4.51
N ALA A 54 -2.54 -4.80 4.21
CA ALA A 54 -2.37 -3.37 3.92
C ALA A 54 -1.16 -3.11 3.00
N SER A 55 -0.21 -2.30 3.44
CA SER A 55 0.96 -1.91 2.63
C SER A 55 1.92 -3.06 2.27
N LEU A 56 1.81 -4.23 2.91
CA LEU A 56 2.55 -5.42 2.46
C LEU A 56 2.11 -5.90 1.06
N THR A 57 0.98 -5.42 0.56
CA THR A 57 0.57 -5.58 -0.84
C THR A 57 1.55 -4.94 -1.82
N LYS A 58 2.21 -3.81 -1.45
CA LYS A 58 3.12 -3.07 -2.35
C LYS A 58 4.26 -3.92 -2.91
N PRO A 59 5.06 -4.65 -2.10
CA PRO A 59 6.12 -5.51 -2.65
C PRO A 59 5.59 -6.63 -3.54
N MET A 60 4.38 -7.15 -3.28
CA MET A 60 3.77 -8.17 -4.16
C MET A 60 3.41 -7.59 -5.52
N VAL A 61 2.76 -6.41 -5.54
CA VAL A 61 2.43 -5.70 -6.79
C VAL A 61 3.71 -5.28 -7.53
N ALA A 62 4.72 -4.79 -6.79
CA ALA A 62 6.00 -4.42 -7.38
C ALA A 62 6.70 -5.63 -8.02
N ALA A 63 6.72 -6.79 -7.35
CA ALA A 63 7.28 -8.01 -7.92
C ALA A 63 6.54 -8.43 -9.20
N SER A 64 5.20 -8.36 -9.21
CA SER A 64 4.39 -8.65 -10.41
C SER A 64 4.69 -7.67 -11.56
N ALA A 65 4.81 -6.38 -11.27
CA ALA A 65 5.19 -5.38 -12.28
C ALA A 65 6.60 -5.63 -12.82
N LEU A 66 7.56 -6.05 -11.98
CA LEU A 66 8.92 -6.36 -12.40
C LEU A 66 9.00 -7.63 -13.26
N THR A 67 8.06 -8.57 -13.17
CA THR A 67 8.00 -9.70 -14.14
C THR A 67 7.65 -9.19 -15.53
N LEU A 68 6.74 -8.21 -15.64
CA LEU A 68 6.39 -7.58 -16.92
C LEU A 68 7.53 -6.70 -17.48
N VAL A 69 8.38 -6.16 -16.60
CA VAL A 69 9.60 -5.48 -17.04
C VAL A 69 10.64 -6.48 -17.54
N ALA A 70 10.77 -7.64 -16.87
CA ALA A 70 11.73 -8.67 -17.24
C ALA A 70 11.41 -9.33 -18.57
N ASP A 71 10.13 -9.47 -18.93
CA ASP A 71 9.69 -10.00 -20.22
C ASP A 71 9.56 -8.95 -21.34
N GLY A 72 9.84 -7.68 -21.02
CA GLY A 72 9.82 -6.57 -21.97
C GLY A 72 8.43 -5.96 -22.25
N THR A 73 7.39 -6.40 -21.57
CA THR A 73 6.02 -5.86 -21.69
C THR A 73 5.95 -4.43 -21.18
N LEU A 74 6.68 -4.11 -20.11
CA LEU A 74 6.77 -2.78 -19.53
C LEU A 74 8.23 -2.30 -19.48
N GLN A 75 8.41 -0.99 -19.39
CA GLN A 75 9.72 -0.37 -19.17
C GLN A 75 9.68 0.50 -17.91
N LEU A 76 10.76 0.47 -17.12
CA LEU A 76 10.81 1.22 -15.86
C LEU A 76 10.63 2.73 -16.06
N ASP A 77 11.18 3.28 -17.13
CA ASP A 77 11.14 4.70 -17.42
C ASP A 77 10.01 5.08 -18.41
N GLN A 78 9.11 4.12 -18.70
CA GLN A 78 7.91 4.38 -19.49
C GLN A 78 6.97 5.32 -18.73
N PRO A 79 6.46 6.39 -19.38
CA PRO A 79 5.41 7.23 -18.84
C PRO A 79 4.14 6.42 -18.56
N VAL A 80 3.67 6.46 -17.32
CA VAL A 80 2.46 5.70 -16.96
C VAL A 80 1.20 6.26 -17.60
N GLY A 81 1.20 7.51 -18.03
CA GLY A 81 0.09 8.13 -18.77
C GLY A 81 -0.24 7.47 -20.11
N GLU A 82 0.67 6.65 -20.65
CA GLU A 82 0.39 5.82 -21.82
C GLU A 82 -0.55 4.64 -21.51
N LEU A 83 -0.56 4.19 -20.24
CA LEU A 83 -1.37 3.09 -19.75
C LEU A 83 -2.55 3.58 -18.89
N LEU A 84 -2.36 4.67 -18.19
CA LEU A 84 -3.29 5.31 -17.27
C LEU A 84 -3.46 6.78 -17.68
N PRO A 85 -4.35 7.08 -18.63
CA PRO A 85 -4.54 8.44 -19.16
C PRO A 85 -4.82 9.50 -18.08
N GLU A 86 -5.39 9.12 -16.96
CA GLU A 86 -5.64 9.96 -15.80
C GLU A 86 -4.36 10.56 -15.21
N LEU A 87 -3.23 9.90 -15.43
CA LEU A 87 -1.90 10.35 -14.95
C LEU A 87 -1.02 10.94 -16.07
N ALA A 88 -1.59 11.20 -17.27
CA ALA A 88 -0.80 11.66 -18.41
C ALA A 88 -0.31 13.11 -18.25
N ALA A 89 -1.07 13.97 -17.59
CA ALA A 89 -0.77 15.38 -17.41
C ALA A 89 -0.87 15.81 -15.94
N PRO A 90 -0.02 15.29 -15.05
CA PRO A 90 -0.10 15.58 -13.63
C PRO A 90 0.22 17.05 -13.35
N VAL A 91 -0.48 17.64 -12.40
CA VAL A 91 -0.22 18.99 -11.89
C VAL A 91 0.38 18.91 -10.47
N VAL A 92 1.05 19.97 -10.06
CA VAL A 92 1.68 20.08 -8.74
C VAL A 92 1.22 21.37 -8.08
N VAL A 93 0.72 21.29 -6.84
CA VAL A 93 0.41 22.50 -6.05
C VAL A 93 1.69 23.31 -5.82
N ARG A 94 1.59 24.65 -5.94
CA ARG A 94 2.75 25.52 -5.69
C ARG A 94 3.18 25.50 -4.24
N SER A 95 2.25 25.30 -3.33
CA SER A 95 2.50 25.21 -1.89
C SER A 95 1.56 24.19 -1.27
N ILE A 96 2.09 23.34 -0.40
CA ILE A 96 1.30 22.35 0.35
C ILE A 96 0.26 23.03 1.25
N THR A 97 0.57 24.22 1.76
CA THR A 97 -0.33 25.01 2.63
C THR A 97 -1.15 26.05 1.87
N GLY A 98 -0.95 26.16 0.57
CA GLY A 98 -1.69 27.09 -0.29
C GLY A 98 -3.01 26.52 -0.82
N PRO A 99 -3.71 27.32 -1.64
CA PRO A 99 -4.90 26.86 -2.33
C PRO A 99 -4.61 25.64 -3.22
N VAL A 100 -5.53 24.67 -3.25
CA VAL A 100 -5.38 23.43 -4.03
C VAL A 100 -5.46 23.64 -5.53
N ASP A 101 -6.07 24.72 -5.99
CA ASP A 101 -6.18 25.13 -7.39
C ASP A 101 -5.00 25.97 -7.90
N ASP A 102 -4.11 26.43 -6.99
CA ASP A 102 -2.87 27.10 -7.40
C ASP A 102 -1.81 26.05 -7.76
N THR A 103 -1.87 25.59 -9.01
CA THR A 103 -1.05 24.50 -9.52
C THR A 103 -0.11 24.94 -10.64
N VAL A 104 0.86 24.08 -10.94
CA VAL A 104 1.71 24.15 -12.12
C VAL A 104 1.78 22.76 -12.76
N PRO A 105 1.99 22.66 -14.08
CA PRO A 105 2.27 21.38 -14.71
C PRO A 105 3.50 20.71 -14.07
N SER A 106 3.45 19.40 -13.92
CA SER A 106 4.64 18.63 -13.52
C SER A 106 5.76 18.83 -14.53
N ARG A 107 7.00 18.90 -14.04
CA ARG A 107 8.21 19.09 -14.88
C ARG A 107 8.57 17.85 -15.70
N GLN A 108 8.04 16.69 -15.30
CA GLN A 108 8.32 15.41 -15.95
C GLN A 108 7.11 14.48 -15.79
N PRO A 109 6.91 13.53 -16.71
CA PRO A 109 5.86 12.55 -16.58
C PRO A 109 6.13 11.63 -15.38
N ILE A 110 5.06 11.08 -14.81
CA ILE A 110 5.17 9.98 -13.86
C ILE A 110 5.56 8.73 -14.64
N THR A 111 6.56 7.99 -14.16
CA THR A 111 7.01 6.74 -14.76
C THR A 111 6.72 5.55 -13.85
N LEU A 112 6.78 4.33 -14.39
CA LEU A 112 6.68 3.11 -13.60
C LEU A 112 7.71 3.08 -12.48
N ARG A 113 8.93 3.54 -12.73
CA ARG A 113 9.98 3.67 -11.71
C ARG A 113 9.54 4.56 -10.56
N HIS A 114 8.92 5.71 -10.83
CA HIS A 114 8.42 6.61 -9.79
C HIS A 114 7.36 5.95 -8.92
N LEU A 115 6.45 5.15 -9.51
CA LEU A 115 5.44 4.41 -8.75
C LEU A 115 6.09 3.33 -7.87
N LEU A 116 7.00 2.53 -8.43
CA LEU A 116 7.67 1.44 -7.71
C LEU A 116 8.56 1.94 -6.56
N THR A 117 9.13 3.13 -6.69
CA THR A 117 9.98 3.74 -5.65
C THR A 117 9.24 4.72 -4.73
N SER A 118 7.92 4.89 -4.93
CA SER A 118 7.09 5.85 -4.17
C SER A 118 7.60 7.30 -4.27
N THR A 119 8.10 7.70 -5.44
CA THR A 119 8.63 9.04 -5.72
C THR A 119 7.80 9.80 -6.77
N ASN A 120 6.58 9.36 -7.01
CA ASN A 120 5.67 9.92 -8.01
C ASN A 120 5.00 11.24 -7.60
N GLY A 121 5.26 11.73 -6.39
CA GLY A 121 4.68 12.97 -5.88
C GLY A 121 3.34 12.83 -5.17
N HIS A 122 2.59 11.74 -5.39
CA HIS A 122 1.43 11.43 -4.58
C HIS A 122 1.88 10.78 -3.27
N GLY A 123 1.50 11.37 -2.16
CA GLY A 123 1.91 10.86 -0.85
C GLY A 123 1.03 11.40 0.27
N PHE A 124 1.34 10.99 1.49
CA PHE A 124 0.74 11.58 2.68
C PHE A 124 1.56 12.81 3.08
N PRO A 125 0.97 14.02 3.06
CA PRO A 125 1.62 15.17 3.65
C PRO A 125 1.86 14.92 5.15
N SER A 126 2.93 15.47 5.69
CA SER A 126 3.20 15.40 7.14
C SER A 126 2.19 16.20 7.95
N ASP A 127 1.58 17.21 7.36
CA ASP A 127 0.51 18.02 7.94
C ASP A 127 -0.84 17.65 7.31
N PHE A 128 -1.64 16.89 8.06
CA PHE A 128 -2.99 16.51 7.64
C PHE A 128 -4.00 17.65 7.67
N SER A 129 -3.67 18.81 8.24
CA SER A 129 -4.50 20.01 8.19
C SER A 129 -4.31 20.80 6.88
N ALA A 130 -3.27 20.49 6.11
CA ALA A 130 -3.00 21.14 4.83
C ALA A 130 -4.17 20.92 3.84
N PRO A 131 -4.55 21.95 3.04
CA PRO A 131 -5.68 21.84 2.11
C PRO A 131 -5.59 20.66 1.14
N VAL A 132 -4.41 20.37 0.61
CA VAL A 132 -4.20 19.22 -0.28
C VAL A 132 -4.40 17.89 0.44
N ALA A 133 -4.01 17.78 1.72
CA ALA A 133 -4.23 16.58 2.50
C ALA A 133 -5.72 16.33 2.75
N GLN A 134 -6.45 17.39 3.10
CA GLN A 134 -7.90 17.32 3.31
C GLN A 134 -8.62 16.92 2.02
N LEU A 135 -8.23 17.48 0.88
CA LEU A 135 -8.77 17.10 -0.43
C LEU A 135 -8.58 15.61 -0.74
N LEU A 136 -7.39 15.07 -0.51
CA LEU A 136 -7.08 13.65 -0.70
C LEU A 136 -7.88 12.74 0.25
N VAL A 137 -8.04 13.15 1.51
CA VAL A 137 -8.88 12.42 2.47
C VAL A 137 -10.35 12.45 2.05
N GLU A 138 -10.86 13.58 1.65
CA GLU A 138 -12.26 13.76 1.27
C GLU A 138 -12.61 13.04 -0.04
N ARG A 139 -11.79 13.22 -1.08
CA ARG A 139 -12.09 12.72 -2.43
C ARG A 139 -11.66 11.27 -2.65
N LEU A 140 -10.51 10.86 -2.13
CA LEU A 140 -9.95 9.52 -2.29
C LEU A 140 -10.11 8.63 -1.06
N LEU A 141 -10.70 9.14 0.02
CA LEU A 141 -10.83 8.44 1.29
C LEU A 141 -9.47 7.94 1.83
N GLN A 142 -8.40 8.72 1.58
CA GLN A 142 -7.10 8.43 2.14
C GLN A 142 -7.16 8.48 3.67
N GLY A 143 -6.65 7.43 4.32
CA GLY A 143 -6.68 7.35 5.79
C GLY A 143 -6.74 5.92 6.28
N PRO A 144 -7.30 5.69 7.47
CA PRO A 144 -7.50 4.33 7.99
C PRO A 144 -8.30 3.47 7.01
N PRO A 145 -7.96 2.19 6.83
CA PRO A 145 -8.60 1.32 5.85
C PRO A 145 -10.12 1.22 6.01
N GLN A 146 -10.85 1.67 5.02
CA GLN A 146 -12.32 1.59 4.96
C GLN A 146 -12.76 0.97 3.62
N PRO A 147 -12.46 -0.31 3.38
CA PRO A 147 -12.63 -0.93 2.07
C PRO A 147 -14.08 -0.93 1.57
N GLN A 148 -15.05 -0.80 2.48
CA GLN A 148 -16.48 -0.72 2.12
C GLN A 148 -16.88 0.63 1.51
N ARG A 149 -16.04 1.66 1.66
CA ARG A 149 -16.31 3.04 1.24
C ARG A 149 -15.44 3.48 0.07
N VAL A 150 -14.35 2.75 -0.19
CA VAL A 150 -13.44 3.07 -1.30
C VAL A 150 -14.11 2.70 -2.61
N PRO A 151 -14.16 3.60 -3.61
CA PRO A 151 -14.72 3.31 -4.92
C PRO A 151 -14.00 2.15 -5.64
N PRO A 152 -14.61 1.55 -6.66
CA PRO A 152 -13.91 0.63 -7.56
C PRO A 152 -12.67 1.27 -8.18
N PRO A 153 -11.65 0.49 -8.60
CA PRO A 153 -10.37 1.03 -9.08
C PRO A 153 -10.48 2.07 -10.19
N ASP A 154 -11.33 1.86 -11.19
CA ASP A 154 -11.48 2.78 -12.33
C ASP A 154 -12.10 4.12 -11.88
N GLU A 155 -13.09 4.09 -11.01
CA GLU A 155 -13.69 5.30 -10.44
C GLU A 155 -12.67 6.03 -9.54
N TRP A 156 -11.90 5.29 -8.75
CA TRP A 156 -10.84 5.85 -7.91
C TRP A 156 -9.77 6.55 -8.75
N MET A 157 -9.35 5.93 -9.87
CA MET A 157 -8.39 6.52 -10.81
C MET A 157 -8.93 7.77 -11.48
N ALA A 158 -10.21 7.77 -11.90
CA ALA A 158 -10.84 8.95 -12.47
C ALA A 158 -10.92 10.12 -11.47
N ILE A 159 -11.19 9.84 -10.18
CA ILE A 159 -11.16 10.86 -9.13
C ILE A 159 -9.74 11.40 -8.95
N LEU A 160 -8.72 10.52 -8.90
CA LEU A 160 -7.33 10.91 -8.75
C LEU A 160 -6.86 11.81 -9.89
N GLY A 161 -7.21 11.47 -11.14
CA GLY A 161 -6.86 12.27 -12.32
C GLY A 161 -7.58 13.62 -12.41
N GLY A 162 -8.63 13.84 -11.61
CA GLY A 162 -9.38 15.09 -11.52
C GLY A 162 -9.01 15.97 -10.31
N ILE A 163 -7.98 15.58 -9.55
CA ILE A 163 -7.43 16.35 -8.44
C ILE A 163 -6.16 17.07 -8.86
#